data_8e691b77ee9ff1dff2cf82248e01fd0f
#
_entry.id   8e691b77ee9ff1dff2cf82248e01fd0f
#
_cell.length_a   1.000
_cell.length_b   1.000
_cell.length_c   1.000
_cell.angle_alpha   90.00
_cell.angle_beta   90.00
_cell.angle_gamma   90.00
#
_symmetry.space_group_name_H-M   'P 1'
#
loop_
_entity.id
_entity.type
_entity.pdbx_description
1 polymer ?
#
loop_
_entity_poly.entity_id
_entity_poly.type
_entity_poly.pdbx_seq_one_letter_code
_entity_poly.pdbx_strand_id
1 'polypeptide(L)'
;VTPYVAGAEDYYNYLFYKASAENGTVAEDGTTYTLEADGSVTAAAADGTTTSYAPVDFDTVGVKAVDEHTLTYTLCFDFPGFVSLLSYAPYEPAYGPLLEELGDQFCTSAETACSCGAFYLAEYTPLENWVMKKNPENYDADSVYIDTVRYIYNQEELISGPEMVRRGEIDQATISSDILDSWLSDDTTKDMVSMERPETGKSYFY
;
A
#
# COMPACT_ATOMS: atom_id res chain seq x y z
N VAL A 1 2.56 -10.13 -4.32
CA VAL A 1 1.59 -11.23 -4.23
C VAL A 1 1.85 -12.23 -5.33
N THR A 2 1.92 -11.77 -6.57
CA THR A 2 1.96 -12.58 -7.79
C THR A 2 3.00 -13.71 -7.79
N PRO A 3 4.26 -13.54 -7.35
CA PRO A 3 5.23 -14.63 -7.44
C PRO A 3 5.05 -15.72 -6.36
N TYR A 4 4.21 -15.51 -5.35
CA TYR A 4 4.06 -16.43 -4.23
C TYR A 4 2.79 -17.28 -4.31
N VAL A 5 1.70 -16.73 -4.85
CA VAL A 5 0.39 -17.37 -4.89
C VAL A 5 0.18 -18.07 -6.23
N ALA A 6 -0.24 -19.33 -6.20
CA ALA A 6 -0.47 -20.12 -7.41
C ALA A 6 -1.48 -19.44 -8.34
N GLY A 7 -1.18 -19.37 -9.63
CA GLY A 7 -2.02 -18.76 -10.66
C GLY A 7 -2.17 -17.23 -10.61
N ALA A 8 -1.62 -16.56 -9.58
CA ALA A 8 -1.77 -15.11 -9.43
C ALA A 8 -1.00 -14.31 -10.50
N GLU A 9 0.15 -14.79 -10.93
CA GLU A 9 0.94 -14.14 -11.97
C GLU A 9 0.24 -14.19 -13.33
N ASP A 10 -0.29 -15.33 -13.71
CA ASP A 10 -1.02 -15.51 -14.98
C ASP A 10 -2.27 -14.63 -15.01
N TYR A 11 -3.03 -14.60 -13.89
CA TYR A 11 -4.22 -13.77 -13.74
C TYR A 11 -3.89 -12.28 -13.83
N TYR A 12 -2.87 -11.82 -13.10
CA TYR A 12 -2.42 -10.43 -13.12
C TYR A 12 -1.97 -10.00 -14.52
N ASN A 13 -1.15 -10.82 -15.18
CA ASN A 13 -0.64 -10.52 -16.51
C ASN A 13 -1.79 -10.44 -17.53
N TYR A 14 -2.74 -11.39 -17.47
CA TYR A 14 -3.92 -11.35 -18.33
C TYR A 14 -4.73 -10.06 -18.14
N LEU A 15 -5.02 -9.67 -16.89
CA LEU A 15 -5.75 -8.42 -16.60
C LEU A 15 -4.99 -7.18 -17.08
N PHE A 16 -3.68 -7.14 -16.88
CA PHE A 16 -2.85 -6.04 -17.35
C PHE A 16 -2.89 -5.90 -18.88
N TYR A 17 -2.75 -6.99 -19.60
CA TYR A 17 -2.78 -6.97 -21.07
C TYR A 17 -4.19 -6.65 -21.59
N LYS A 18 -5.22 -7.15 -20.93
CA LYS A 18 -6.62 -6.82 -21.26
C LYS A 18 -6.90 -5.33 -21.08
N ALA A 19 -6.53 -4.76 -19.94
CA ALA A 19 -6.68 -3.33 -19.69
C ALA A 19 -5.88 -2.48 -20.69
N SER A 20 -4.66 -2.93 -21.04
CA SER A 20 -3.84 -2.25 -22.07
C SER A 20 -4.53 -2.25 -23.42
N ALA A 21 -5.18 -3.36 -23.80
CA ALA A 21 -5.92 -3.46 -25.06
C ALA A 21 -7.15 -2.54 -25.05
N GLU A 22 -7.93 -2.54 -23.97
CA GLU A 22 -9.13 -1.71 -23.79
C GLU A 22 -8.80 -0.21 -23.81
N ASN A 23 -7.68 0.19 -23.24
CA ASN A 23 -7.22 1.58 -23.17
C ASN A 23 -6.39 2.01 -24.41
N GLY A 24 -6.07 1.11 -25.34
CA GLY A 24 -5.20 1.39 -26.48
C GLY A 24 -3.76 1.74 -26.08
N THR A 25 -3.29 1.21 -24.95
CA THR A 25 -1.95 1.50 -24.42
C THR A 25 -0.91 0.78 -25.29
N VAL A 26 0.18 1.50 -25.61
CA VAL A 26 1.38 0.95 -26.26
C VAL A 26 2.48 0.86 -25.22
N ALA A 27 3.10 -0.32 -25.07
CA ALA A 27 4.21 -0.51 -24.15
C ALA A 27 5.46 0.26 -24.60
N GLU A 28 6.42 0.47 -23.68
CA GLU A 28 7.65 1.22 -23.96
C GLU A 28 8.50 0.59 -25.09
N ASP A 29 8.42 -0.72 -25.26
CA ASP A 29 9.09 -1.48 -26.34
C ASP A 29 8.33 -1.46 -27.68
N GLY A 30 7.21 -0.73 -27.75
CA GLY A 30 6.35 -0.63 -28.92
C GLY A 30 5.34 -1.76 -29.08
N THR A 31 5.20 -2.66 -28.09
CA THR A 31 4.19 -3.73 -28.11
C THR A 31 2.78 -3.12 -28.02
N THR A 32 1.89 -3.57 -28.89
CA THR A 32 0.46 -3.22 -28.91
C THR A 32 -0.38 -4.41 -28.48
N TYR A 33 -1.54 -4.14 -27.86
CA TYR A 33 -2.44 -5.17 -27.36
C TYR A 33 -3.81 -5.05 -28.02
N THR A 34 -4.38 -6.19 -28.40
CA THR A 34 -5.72 -6.28 -29.00
C THR A 34 -6.55 -7.30 -28.25
N LEU A 35 -7.74 -6.89 -27.80
CA LEU A 35 -8.73 -7.78 -27.18
C LEU A 35 -9.54 -8.46 -28.30
N GLU A 36 -9.49 -9.78 -28.33
CA GLU A 36 -10.19 -10.60 -29.31
C GLU A 36 -11.63 -10.90 -28.87
N ALA A 37 -12.46 -11.34 -29.79
CA ALA A 37 -13.88 -11.63 -29.53
C ALA A 37 -14.11 -12.78 -28.54
N ASP A 38 -13.16 -13.71 -28.42
CA ASP A 38 -13.18 -14.82 -27.46
C ASP A 38 -12.63 -14.45 -26.06
N GLY A 39 -12.27 -13.18 -25.87
CA GLY A 39 -11.69 -12.66 -24.64
C GLY A 39 -10.18 -12.85 -24.51
N SER A 40 -9.52 -13.50 -25.47
CA SER A 40 -8.06 -13.56 -25.48
C SER A 40 -7.44 -12.20 -25.83
N VAL A 41 -6.20 -11.99 -25.44
CA VAL A 41 -5.44 -10.78 -25.78
C VAL A 41 -4.27 -11.14 -26.65
N THR A 42 -4.18 -10.51 -27.82
CA THR A 42 -3.03 -10.62 -28.71
C THR A 42 -2.07 -9.45 -28.48
N ALA A 43 -0.85 -9.75 -28.08
CA ALA A 43 0.24 -8.79 -28.02
C ALA A 43 1.06 -8.87 -29.30
N ALA A 44 1.23 -7.76 -29.99
CA ALA A 44 2.05 -7.63 -31.20
C ALA A 44 3.27 -6.75 -30.88
N ALA A 45 4.46 -7.35 -30.88
CA ALA A 45 5.71 -6.65 -30.68
C ALA A 45 6.16 -5.88 -31.94
N ALA A 46 7.03 -4.90 -31.75
CA ALA A 46 7.55 -4.05 -32.85
C ALA A 46 8.32 -4.85 -33.92
N ASP A 47 8.86 -6.02 -33.59
CA ASP A 47 9.54 -6.92 -34.55
C ASP A 47 8.58 -7.80 -35.35
N GLY A 48 7.26 -7.68 -35.15
CA GLY A 48 6.23 -8.43 -35.79
C GLY A 48 5.89 -9.78 -35.13
N THR A 49 6.53 -10.11 -34.02
CA THR A 49 6.19 -11.28 -33.21
C THR A 49 4.84 -11.07 -32.54
N THR A 50 3.97 -12.08 -32.56
CA THR A 50 2.68 -12.02 -31.86
C THR A 50 2.59 -13.12 -30.80
N THR A 51 2.04 -12.77 -29.65
CA THR A 51 1.78 -13.71 -28.56
C THR A 51 0.32 -13.58 -28.13
N SER A 52 -0.39 -14.70 -28.01
CA SER A 52 -1.78 -14.73 -27.55
C SER A 52 -1.85 -15.21 -26.11
N TYR A 53 -2.60 -14.47 -25.30
CA TYR A 53 -2.87 -14.76 -23.89
C TYR A 53 -4.34 -15.13 -23.75
N ALA A 54 -4.59 -16.38 -23.37
CA ALA A 54 -5.95 -16.86 -23.13
C ALA A 54 -6.57 -16.18 -21.88
N PRO A 55 -7.90 -16.06 -21.81
CA PRO A 55 -8.58 -15.61 -20.61
C PRO A 55 -8.21 -16.45 -19.39
N VAL A 56 -7.90 -15.80 -18.28
CA VAL A 56 -7.60 -16.46 -17.01
C VAL A 56 -8.71 -16.10 -16.01
N ASP A 57 -9.36 -17.10 -15.44
CA ASP A 57 -10.38 -16.92 -14.43
C ASP A 57 -9.75 -16.77 -13.04
N PHE A 58 -10.32 -15.90 -12.20
CA PHE A 58 -9.89 -15.75 -10.81
C PHE A 58 -9.99 -17.06 -10.01
N ASP A 59 -10.90 -17.94 -10.40
CA ASP A 59 -11.02 -19.27 -9.79
C ASP A 59 -9.79 -20.17 -9.95
N THR A 60 -8.86 -19.83 -10.84
CA THR A 60 -7.55 -20.52 -10.97
C THR A 60 -6.52 -20.00 -9.97
N VAL A 61 -6.76 -18.84 -9.38
CA VAL A 61 -5.85 -18.24 -8.39
C VAL A 61 -5.96 -18.98 -7.06
N GLY A 62 -4.84 -19.20 -6.42
CA GLY A 62 -4.71 -19.92 -5.15
C GLY A 62 -5.21 -19.16 -3.91
N VAL A 63 -6.12 -18.19 -4.06
CA VAL A 63 -6.79 -17.49 -2.97
C VAL A 63 -8.25 -17.90 -2.97
N LYS A 64 -8.71 -18.53 -1.89
CA LYS A 64 -10.08 -19.06 -1.78
C LYS A 64 -10.73 -18.69 -0.46
N ALA A 65 -11.91 -18.08 -0.50
CA ALA A 65 -12.81 -18.02 0.64
C ALA A 65 -13.52 -19.39 0.78
N VAL A 66 -13.21 -20.11 1.84
CA VAL A 66 -13.81 -21.45 2.12
C VAL A 66 -15.15 -21.29 2.78
N ASP A 67 -15.26 -20.32 3.66
CA ASP A 67 -16.48 -19.92 4.37
C ASP A 67 -16.38 -18.42 4.77
N GLU A 68 -17.35 -17.92 5.54
CA GLU A 68 -17.42 -16.50 5.97
C GLU A 68 -16.21 -16.02 6.78
N HIS A 69 -15.43 -16.93 7.37
CA HIS A 69 -14.32 -16.61 8.27
C HIS A 69 -13.01 -17.28 7.88
N THR A 70 -13.00 -18.09 6.83
CA THR A 70 -11.82 -18.88 6.43
C THR A 70 -11.35 -18.50 5.03
N LEU A 71 -10.14 -17.95 4.96
CA LEU A 71 -9.43 -17.69 3.71
C LEU A 71 -8.23 -18.61 3.60
N THR A 72 -8.07 -19.26 2.45
CA THR A 72 -6.91 -20.11 2.17
C THR A 72 -6.05 -19.56 1.06
N TYR A 73 -4.73 -19.71 1.20
CA TYR A 73 -3.75 -19.41 0.18
C TYR A 73 -3.03 -20.69 -0.25
N THR A 74 -3.00 -20.96 -1.54
CA THR A 74 -2.15 -22.00 -2.14
C THR A 74 -0.92 -21.32 -2.72
N LEU A 75 0.27 -21.67 -2.23
CA LEU A 75 1.52 -21.06 -2.66
C LEU A 75 2.16 -21.85 -3.81
N CYS A 76 2.94 -21.18 -4.65
CA CYS A 76 3.73 -21.79 -5.72
C CYS A 76 4.86 -22.67 -5.17
N PHE A 77 5.37 -22.35 -3.98
CA PHE A 77 6.46 -23.04 -3.30
C PHE A 77 6.36 -22.85 -1.79
N ASP A 78 7.08 -23.68 -1.04
CA ASP A 78 7.13 -23.54 0.42
C ASP A 78 7.86 -22.26 0.81
N PHE A 79 7.11 -21.33 1.44
CA PHE A 79 7.62 -20.04 1.90
C PHE A 79 7.18 -19.77 3.33
N PRO A 80 7.99 -20.15 4.34
CA PRO A 80 7.65 -20.00 5.76
C PRO A 80 7.36 -18.55 6.19
N GLY A 81 7.90 -17.57 5.47
CA GLY A 81 7.69 -16.14 5.70
C GLY A 81 6.37 -15.57 5.16
N PHE A 82 5.54 -16.38 4.47
CA PHE A 82 4.34 -15.88 3.80
C PHE A 82 3.34 -15.21 4.77
N VAL A 83 3.14 -15.78 5.95
CA VAL A 83 2.23 -15.19 6.95
C VAL A 83 2.68 -13.79 7.36
N SER A 84 3.99 -13.54 7.46
CA SER A 84 4.52 -12.21 7.75
C SER A 84 4.29 -11.22 6.59
N LEU A 85 4.20 -11.69 5.34
CA LEU A 85 3.85 -10.82 4.22
C LEU A 85 2.43 -10.30 4.29
N LEU A 86 1.50 -11.04 4.91
CA LEU A 86 0.10 -10.61 5.03
C LEU A 86 -0.08 -9.37 5.92
N SER A 87 0.95 -8.97 6.68
CA SER A 87 0.96 -7.73 7.45
C SER A 87 1.37 -6.48 6.65
N TYR A 88 1.72 -6.63 5.38
CA TYR A 88 2.06 -5.50 4.52
C TYR A 88 0.82 -4.92 3.82
N ALA A 89 0.79 -3.62 3.64
CA ALA A 89 -0.31 -2.88 3.04
C ALA A 89 -0.91 -3.48 1.74
N PRO A 90 -0.12 -4.04 0.79
CA PRO A 90 -0.69 -4.67 -0.41
C PRO A 90 -1.57 -5.90 -0.15
N TYR A 91 -1.56 -6.45 1.06
CA TYR A 91 -2.38 -7.61 1.45
C TYR A 91 -3.56 -7.21 2.35
N GLU A 92 -3.67 -5.94 2.71
CA GLU A 92 -4.79 -5.47 3.51
C GLU A 92 -6.10 -5.59 2.71
N PRO A 93 -7.22 -5.94 3.38
CA PRO A 93 -8.49 -6.12 2.70
C PRO A 93 -9.04 -4.78 2.21
N ALA A 94 -9.52 -4.76 0.97
CA ALA A 94 -10.32 -3.66 0.44
C ALA A 94 -11.81 -3.98 0.56
N TYR A 95 -12.63 -2.97 0.86
CA TYR A 95 -14.07 -3.14 0.85
C TYR A 95 -14.61 -3.21 -0.58
N GLY A 96 -14.84 -4.44 -1.05
CA GLY A 96 -15.17 -4.74 -2.44
C GLY A 96 -16.34 -3.93 -3.00
N PRO A 97 -17.52 -3.84 -2.34
CA PRO A 97 -18.64 -3.06 -2.84
C PRO A 97 -18.32 -1.58 -3.13
N LEU A 98 -17.54 -0.93 -2.27
CA LEU A 98 -17.11 0.45 -2.47
C LEU A 98 -16.06 0.57 -3.59
N LEU A 99 -15.15 -0.39 -3.68
CA LEU A 99 -14.17 -0.45 -4.76
C LEU A 99 -14.86 -0.61 -6.13
N GLU A 100 -15.89 -1.46 -6.24
CA GLU A 100 -16.65 -1.64 -7.46
C GLU A 100 -17.46 -0.39 -7.85
N GLU A 101 -18.02 0.33 -6.85
CA GLU A 101 -18.77 1.57 -7.07
C GLU A 101 -17.86 2.72 -7.52
N LEU A 102 -16.72 2.90 -6.87
CA LEU A 102 -15.83 4.05 -7.07
C LEU A 102 -14.75 3.83 -8.14
N GLY A 103 -14.37 2.58 -8.43
CA GLY A 103 -13.29 2.27 -9.37
C GLY A 103 -12.00 3.04 -9.03
N ASP A 104 -11.50 3.80 -9.99
CA ASP A 104 -10.25 4.58 -9.85
C ASP A 104 -10.33 5.71 -8.79
N GLN A 105 -11.54 6.02 -8.29
CA GLN A 105 -11.71 7.01 -7.22
C GLN A 105 -11.57 6.41 -5.82
N PHE A 106 -11.50 5.08 -5.69
CA PHE A 106 -11.35 4.42 -4.40
C PHE A 106 -10.05 4.86 -3.71
N CYS A 107 -10.17 5.30 -2.44
CA CYS A 107 -9.04 5.78 -1.62
C CYS A 107 -8.26 6.98 -2.17
N THR A 108 -8.84 7.80 -3.05
CA THR A 108 -8.19 9.02 -3.57
C THR A 108 -8.50 10.27 -2.74
N SER A 109 -9.51 10.23 -1.88
CA SER A 109 -9.88 11.31 -0.96
C SER A 109 -10.39 10.75 0.37
N ALA A 110 -10.64 11.61 1.33
CA ALA A 110 -11.23 11.21 2.62
C ALA A 110 -12.64 10.62 2.46
N GLU A 111 -13.43 11.12 1.50
CA GLU A 111 -14.79 10.66 1.23
C GLU A 111 -14.83 9.30 0.54
N THR A 112 -13.77 8.95 -0.19
CA THR A 112 -13.66 7.70 -0.95
C THR A 112 -12.81 6.64 -0.25
N ALA A 113 -12.24 6.98 0.92
CA ALA A 113 -11.46 6.06 1.73
C ALA A 113 -12.36 5.27 2.69
N CYS A 114 -12.09 3.97 2.82
CA CYS A 114 -12.71 3.08 3.81
C CYS A 114 -11.62 2.41 4.64
N SER A 115 -11.76 2.41 5.95
CA SER A 115 -10.77 1.84 6.88
C SER A 115 -11.43 0.97 7.93
N CYS A 116 -10.89 -0.23 8.14
CA CYS A 116 -11.19 -1.09 9.28
C CYS A 116 -10.14 -0.95 10.42
N GLY A 117 -9.10 -0.14 10.22
CA GLY A 117 -8.03 0.08 11.19
C GLY A 117 -8.44 0.94 12.39
N ALA A 118 -7.49 1.18 13.29
CA ALA A 118 -7.68 1.99 14.49
C ALA A 118 -8.07 3.44 14.20
N PHE A 119 -7.72 3.94 13.02
CA PHE A 119 -8.02 5.29 12.56
C PHE A 119 -8.61 5.26 11.15
N TYR A 120 -9.44 6.26 10.86
CA TYR A 120 -9.92 6.53 9.49
C TYR A 120 -9.44 7.90 9.01
N LEU A 121 -9.30 8.06 7.70
CA LEU A 121 -8.91 9.31 7.07
C LEU A 121 -10.10 10.28 7.12
N ALA A 122 -9.97 11.36 7.89
CA ALA A 122 -11.02 12.36 8.05
C ALA A 122 -10.86 13.56 7.12
N GLU A 123 -9.62 13.95 6.84
CA GLU A 123 -9.28 15.06 5.95
C GLU A 123 -8.03 14.70 5.16
N TYR A 124 -7.99 15.11 3.90
CA TYR A 124 -6.81 14.92 3.04
C TYR A 124 -6.65 16.10 2.09
N THR A 125 -5.54 16.81 2.24
CA THR A 125 -5.12 17.86 1.30
C THR A 125 -3.74 17.49 0.76
N PRO A 126 -3.64 17.13 -0.51
CA PRO A 126 -2.38 16.72 -1.12
C PRO A 126 -1.28 17.76 -0.90
N LEU A 127 -0.08 17.30 -0.48
CA LEU A 127 1.11 18.13 -0.22
C LEU A 127 0.93 19.20 0.89
N GLU A 128 -0.11 19.14 1.69
CA GLU A 128 -0.32 20.02 2.83
C GLU A 128 -0.46 19.23 4.14
N ASN A 129 -1.54 18.47 4.27
CA ASN A 129 -1.79 17.70 5.47
C ASN A 129 -2.82 16.58 5.24
N TRP A 130 -2.85 15.63 6.17
CA TRP A 130 -3.98 14.73 6.35
C TRP A 130 -4.27 14.53 7.83
N VAL A 131 -5.55 14.34 8.13
CA VAL A 131 -6.05 14.15 9.49
C VAL A 131 -6.69 12.78 9.59
N MET A 132 -6.18 11.99 10.51
CA MET A 132 -6.77 10.71 10.88
C MET A 132 -7.48 10.84 12.22
N LYS A 133 -8.69 10.29 12.32
CA LYS A 133 -9.47 10.24 13.56
C LYS A 133 -9.67 8.81 14.01
N LYS A 134 -9.76 8.62 15.32
CA LYS A 134 -10.06 7.33 15.93
C LYS A 134 -11.31 6.73 15.31
N ASN A 135 -11.21 5.46 14.90
CA ASN A 135 -12.32 4.70 14.33
C ASN A 135 -13.11 4.03 15.46
N PRO A 136 -14.33 4.48 15.75
CA PRO A 136 -15.16 3.89 16.80
C PRO A 136 -15.63 2.47 16.47
N GLU A 137 -15.65 2.10 15.18
CA GLU A 137 -16.07 0.78 14.68
C GLU A 137 -14.92 -0.23 14.64
N ASN A 138 -13.70 0.18 15.01
CA ASN A 138 -12.58 -0.75 15.10
C ASN A 138 -12.81 -1.76 16.23
N TYR A 139 -12.47 -3.03 16.00
CA TYR A 139 -12.67 -4.12 16.97
C TYR A 139 -11.94 -3.90 18.31
N ASP A 140 -10.90 -3.08 18.35
CA ASP A 140 -10.10 -2.75 19.54
C ASP A 140 -10.09 -1.25 19.83
N ALA A 141 -11.19 -0.55 19.52
CA ALA A 141 -11.30 0.90 19.69
C ALA A 141 -11.01 1.36 21.13
N ASP A 142 -11.36 0.56 22.14
CA ASP A 142 -11.15 0.90 23.54
C ASP A 142 -9.66 0.99 23.93
N SER A 143 -8.77 0.30 23.20
CA SER A 143 -7.33 0.38 23.39
C SER A 143 -6.67 1.58 22.71
N VAL A 144 -7.42 2.33 21.90
CA VAL A 144 -6.92 3.51 21.20
C VAL A 144 -7.14 4.75 22.05
N TYR A 145 -6.07 5.35 22.55
CA TYR A 145 -6.10 6.53 23.46
C TYR A 145 -5.99 7.86 22.73
N ILE A 146 -5.50 7.86 21.48
CA ILE A 146 -5.35 9.07 20.68
C ILE A 146 -6.61 9.24 19.83
N ASP A 147 -7.26 10.40 19.94
CA ASP A 147 -8.48 10.68 19.17
C ASP A 147 -8.18 11.19 17.75
N THR A 148 -7.09 11.92 17.58
CA THR A 148 -6.73 12.55 16.31
C THR A 148 -5.23 12.55 16.10
N VAL A 149 -4.81 12.14 14.91
CA VAL A 149 -3.43 12.24 14.42
C VAL A 149 -3.43 13.16 13.21
N ARG A 150 -2.62 14.21 13.27
CA ARG A 150 -2.47 15.16 12.17
C ARG A 150 -1.07 15.03 11.58
N TYR A 151 -1.00 14.73 10.29
CA TYR A 151 0.24 14.76 9.55
C TYR A 151 0.36 16.06 8.77
N ILE A 152 1.49 16.73 8.89
CA ILE A 152 1.82 17.95 8.17
C ILE A 152 2.91 17.63 7.17
N TYR A 153 2.66 17.90 5.89
CA TYR A 153 3.69 17.72 4.87
C TYR A 153 4.77 18.78 5.01
N ASN A 154 6.02 18.33 5.11
CA ASN A 154 7.18 19.21 5.23
C ASN A 154 8.28 18.73 4.29
N GLN A 155 8.62 19.51 3.27
CA GLN A 155 9.67 19.18 2.30
C GLN A 155 11.07 19.11 2.91
N GLU A 156 11.28 19.79 4.05
CA GLU A 156 12.55 19.87 4.77
C GLU A 156 12.48 19.15 6.12
N GLU A 157 11.70 18.05 6.20
CA GLU A 157 11.42 17.34 7.47
C GLU A 157 12.67 17.02 8.27
N LEU A 158 13.71 16.48 7.63
CA LEU A 158 14.95 16.08 8.30
C LEU A 158 15.76 17.25 8.88
N ILE A 159 15.50 18.46 8.39
CA ILE A 159 16.21 19.68 8.82
C ILE A 159 15.35 20.44 9.83
N SER A 160 14.10 20.73 9.49
CA SER A 160 13.23 21.61 10.26
C SER A 160 12.33 20.86 11.25
N GLY A 161 12.03 19.58 11.00
CA GLY A 161 11.15 18.77 11.87
C GLY A 161 11.60 18.71 13.32
N PRO A 162 12.86 18.37 13.64
CA PRO A 162 13.36 18.37 15.02
C PRO A 162 13.21 19.72 15.73
N GLU A 163 13.46 20.83 15.02
CA GLU A 163 13.29 22.16 15.57
C GLU A 163 11.81 22.52 15.83
N MET A 164 10.89 22.01 15.02
CA MET A 164 9.45 22.15 15.27
C MET A 164 9.01 21.38 16.52
N VAL A 165 9.56 20.19 16.76
CA VAL A 165 9.35 19.46 18.03
C VAL A 165 9.87 20.27 19.21
N ARG A 166 11.08 20.81 19.12
CA ARG A 166 11.69 21.62 20.18
C ARG A 166 10.85 22.87 20.52
N ARG A 167 10.18 23.45 19.52
CA ARG A 167 9.27 24.59 19.71
C ARG A 167 7.84 24.20 20.13
N GLY A 168 7.55 22.89 20.19
CA GLY A 168 6.21 22.38 20.53
C GLY A 168 5.16 22.62 19.44
N GLU A 169 5.59 22.74 18.17
CA GLU A 169 4.70 22.91 17.02
C GLU A 169 4.15 21.57 16.53
N ILE A 170 4.94 20.50 16.73
CA ILE A 170 4.57 19.11 16.45
C ILE A 170 5.07 18.20 17.57
N ASP A 171 4.49 17.00 17.68
CA ASP A 171 4.79 16.06 18.77
C ASP A 171 5.91 15.08 18.41
N GLN A 172 6.14 14.83 17.11
CA GLN A 172 7.12 13.86 16.63
C GLN A 172 7.74 14.28 15.31
N ALA A 173 9.03 14.04 15.15
CA ALA A 173 9.77 14.15 13.88
C ALA A 173 10.92 13.15 13.84
N THR A 174 11.38 12.84 12.64
CA THR A 174 12.58 12.04 12.44
C THR A 174 13.83 12.91 12.62
N ILE A 175 14.82 12.42 13.37
CA ILE A 175 16.12 13.06 13.51
C ILE A 175 17.15 12.38 12.63
N SER A 176 17.88 13.14 11.83
CA SER A 176 18.96 12.61 10.98
C SER A 176 20.24 12.35 11.76
N SER A 177 21.07 11.42 11.27
CA SER A 177 22.36 11.10 11.87
C SER A 177 23.29 12.32 11.97
N ASP A 178 23.16 13.29 11.08
CA ASP A 178 24.03 14.46 11.00
C ASP A 178 23.90 15.40 12.20
N ILE A 179 22.71 15.46 12.80
CA ILE A 179 22.43 16.32 13.96
C ILE A 179 22.23 15.53 15.27
N LEU A 180 22.17 14.20 15.20
CA LEU A 180 21.87 13.33 16.35
C LEU A 180 22.82 13.56 17.50
N ASP A 181 24.15 13.59 17.25
CA ASP A 181 25.17 13.76 18.29
C ASP A 181 25.05 15.11 18.99
N SER A 182 24.70 16.16 18.25
CA SER A 182 24.49 17.49 18.83
C SER A 182 23.26 17.53 19.76
N TRP A 183 22.18 16.86 19.35
CA TRP A 183 20.94 16.76 20.14
C TRP A 183 21.12 15.91 21.41
N LEU A 184 21.88 14.81 21.33
CA LEU A 184 22.20 13.98 22.49
C LEU A 184 23.17 14.65 23.49
N SER A 185 23.97 15.61 23.01
CA SER A 185 24.93 16.34 23.85
C SER A 185 24.36 17.60 24.49
N ASP A 186 23.21 18.09 24.04
CA ASP A 186 22.53 19.29 24.56
C ASP A 186 21.55 18.89 25.65
N ASP A 187 21.71 19.46 26.85
CA ASP A 187 20.87 19.20 28.02
C ASP A 187 19.41 19.58 27.81
N THR A 188 19.10 20.42 26.83
CA THR A 188 17.72 20.85 26.51
C THR A 188 17.00 19.93 25.55
N THR A 189 17.71 19.11 24.78
CA THR A 189 17.15 18.26 23.72
C THR A 189 17.39 16.76 23.91
N LYS A 190 18.40 16.37 24.69
CA LYS A 190 18.76 14.94 24.87
C LYS A 190 17.60 14.04 25.32
N ASP A 191 16.73 14.58 26.20
CA ASP A 191 15.59 13.85 26.74
C ASP A 191 14.40 13.79 25.77
N MET A 192 14.45 14.53 24.66
CA MET A 192 13.47 14.47 23.57
C MET A 192 13.78 13.38 22.55
N VAL A 193 15.02 12.85 22.55
CA VAL A 193 15.46 11.84 21.58
C VAL A 193 15.09 10.45 22.07
N SER A 194 14.27 9.74 21.32
CA SER A 194 13.97 8.33 21.50
C SER A 194 14.66 7.51 20.39
N MET A 195 15.36 6.46 20.78
CA MET A 195 15.97 5.52 19.82
C MET A 195 15.25 4.18 19.90
N GLU A 196 14.56 3.84 18.81
CA GLU A 196 13.96 2.52 18.67
C GLU A 196 14.89 1.62 17.86
N ARG A 197 15.15 0.43 18.37
CA ARG A 197 15.80 -0.63 17.58
C ARG A 197 14.73 -1.55 17.05
N PRO A 198 14.57 -1.67 15.72
CA PRO A 198 13.67 -2.69 15.19
C PRO A 198 14.14 -4.07 15.67
N GLU A 199 13.25 -4.89 16.18
CA GLU A 199 13.53 -6.23 16.73
C GLU A 199 14.30 -7.13 15.74
N THR A 200 14.08 -6.93 14.44
CA THR A 200 14.72 -7.70 13.37
C THR A 200 16.04 -7.12 12.87
N GLY A 201 16.44 -5.93 13.31
CA GLY A 201 17.65 -5.22 12.85
C GLY A 201 17.64 -4.85 11.37
N LYS A 202 16.49 -4.87 10.70
CA LYS A 202 16.31 -4.48 9.29
C LYS A 202 15.36 -3.31 9.18
N SER A 203 15.82 -2.23 8.56
CA SER A 203 14.97 -1.15 8.09
C SER A 203 14.56 -1.45 6.66
N TYR A 204 13.28 -1.35 6.35
CA TYR A 204 12.79 -1.37 4.99
C TYR A 204 12.50 0.07 4.59
N PHE A 205 13.11 0.51 3.49
CA PHE A 205 12.78 1.76 2.83
C PHE A 205 11.75 1.45 1.75
N TYR A 206 10.65 2.18 1.75
CA TYR A 206 9.62 2.12 0.73
C TYR A 206 9.65 3.40 -0.10
#